data_b1f0d4566f155d9928a0001cd10e6f34
#
_entry.id   b1f0d4566f155d9928a0001cd10e6f34
#
_cell.length_a   1.000
_cell.length_b   1.000
_cell.length_c   1.000
_cell.angle_alpha   90.00
_cell.angle_beta   90.00
_cell.angle_gamma   90.00
#
_symmetry.space_group_name_H-M   'P 1'
#
loop_
_entity.id
_entity.type
_entity.pdbx_description
1 polymer ?
#
loop_
_entity_poly.entity_id
_entity_poly.type
_entity_poly.pdbx_seq_one_letter_code
_entity_poly.pdbx_strand_id
1 'polypeptide(L)'
;NYTELNQLFAQLQKSQKKASAIPIHVQSKIILVRCSDITFCKSADGYVSLFTDEGKEYISDLNLSQLEERLPSSFLRVQKSYIVNKEKIEEIHKYFNNRLILVMSDRPHTHITTGTSYITVIREELDL
;
A
#
# COMPACT_ATOMS: atom_id res chain seq x y z
N ASN A 1 9.22 -2.32 -35.43
CA ASN A 1 8.22 -1.34 -35.83
C ASN A 1 8.23 -0.16 -34.88
N TYR A 2 8.31 1.02 -35.43
CA TYR A 2 8.38 2.28 -34.70
C TYR A 2 7.16 2.50 -33.80
N THR A 3 5.98 2.19 -34.29
CA THR A 3 4.74 2.37 -33.56
C THR A 3 4.67 1.46 -32.33
N GLU A 4 5.09 0.21 -32.48
CA GLU A 4 5.11 -0.75 -31.37
C GLU A 4 6.10 -0.34 -30.28
N LEU A 5 7.28 0.14 -30.68
CA LEU A 5 8.29 0.64 -29.75
C LEU A 5 7.75 1.85 -28.96
N ASN A 6 7.11 2.79 -29.65
CA ASN A 6 6.52 3.96 -28.99
C ASN A 6 5.41 3.57 -28.02
N GLN A 7 4.59 2.58 -28.36
CA GLN A 7 3.53 2.08 -27.49
C GLN A 7 4.11 1.41 -26.24
N LEU A 8 5.16 0.60 -26.42
CA LEU A 8 5.86 -0.04 -25.29
C LEU A 8 6.49 1.00 -24.38
N PHE A 9 7.12 2.01 -24.97
CA PHE A 9 7.74 3.09 -24.21
C PHE A 9 6.72 3.87 -23.39
N ALA A 10 5.57 4.17 -24.01
CA ALA A 10 4.47 4.86 -23.33
C ALA A 10 3.91 4.04 -22.17
N GLN A 11 3.77 2.71 -22.35
CA GLN A 11 3.32 1.81 -21.31
C GLN A 11 4.31 1.75 -20.15
N LEU A 12 5.61 1.68 -20.45
CA LEU A 12 6.65 1.67 -19.43
C LEU A 12 6.66 2.95 -18.61
N GLN A 13 6.55 4.10 -19.28
CA GLN A 13 6.47 5.38 -18.61
C GLN A 13 5.22 5.48 -17.73
N LYS A 14 4.09 5.00 -18.24
CA LYS A 14 2.83 5.00 -17.51
C LYS A 14 2.88 4.10 -16.27
N SER A 15 3.50 2.91 -16.39
CA SER A 15 3.64 1.99 -15.27
C SER A 15 4.63 2.47 -14.22
N GLN A 16 5.61 3.28 -14.61
CA GLN A 16 6.59 3.87 -13.69
C GLN A 16 6.07 5.15 -13.03
N LYS A 17 5.01 5.74 -13.61
CA LYS A 17 4.46 7.01 -13.12
C LYS A 17 3.53 6.75 -11.94
N LYS A 18 4.12 6.65 -10.76
CA LYS A 18 3.37 6.46 -9.52
C LYS A 18 3.17 7.77 -8.80
N ALA A 19 2.15 7.82 -7.95
CA ALA A 19 1.82 9.03 -7.20
C ALA A 19 2.82 9.27 -6.08
N SER A 20 3.15 10.52 -5.80
CA SER A 20 3.93 10.91 -4.62
C SER A 20 3.01 11.24 -3.45
N ALA A 21 1.72 11.47 -3.73
CA ALA A 21 0.71 11.78 -2.72
C ALA A 21 -0.64 11.26 -3.20
N ILE A 22 -1.52 10.94 -2.25
CA ILE A 22 -2.88 10.52 -2.53
C ILE A 22 -3.83 11.65 -2.12
N PRO A 23 -4.66 12.13 -3.06
CA PRO A 23 -5.61 13.19 -2.73
C PRO A 23 -6.80 12.62 -1.94
N ILE A 24 -7.14 13.31 -0.85
CA ILE A 24 -8.27 12.98 0.01
C ILE A 24 -9.25 14.15 -0.05
N HIS A 25 -10.47 13.88 -0.46
CA HIS A 25 -11.50 14.89 -0.60
C HIS A 25 -12.27 15.03 0.72
N VAL A 26 -12.20 16.22 1.33
CA VAL A 26 -12.90 16.52 2.58
C VAL A 26 -13.67 17.83 2.39
N GLN A 27 -14.99 17.72 2.24
CA GLN A 27 -15.86 18.87 2.01
C GLN A 27 -15.38 19.71 0.82
N SER A 28 -14.99 20.96 1.02
CA SER A 28 -14.57 21.85 -0.05
C SER A 28 -13.07 21.90 -0.29
N LYS A 29 -12.31 21.00 0.38
CA LYS A 29 -10.85 21.00 0.24
C LYS A 29 -10.33 19.63 -0.16
N ILE A 30 -9.12 19.61 -0.68
CA ILE A 30 -8.41 18.39 -1.02
C ILE A 30 -7.13 18.36 -0.17
N ILE A 31 -6.96 17.29 0.60
CA ILE A 31 -5.76 17.08 1.39
C ILE A 31 -4.86 16.12 0.61
N LEU A 32 -3.61 16.51 0.40
CA LEU A 32 -2.63 15.65 -0.26
C LEU A 32 -1.83 14.91 0.82
N VAL A 33 -2.14 13.62 0.96
CA VAL A 33 -1.43 12.78 1.93
C VAL A 33 -0.21 12.20 1.24
N ARG A 34 0.99 12.57 1.71
CA ARG A 34 2.25 12.13 1.10
C ARG A 34 2.42 10.63 1.31
N CYS A 35 2.79 9.92 0.23
CA CYS A 35 2.99 8.48 0.31
C CYS A 35 4.06 8.10 1.33
N SER A 36 5.07 8.94 1.51
CA SER A 36 6.12 8.72 2.52
C SER A 36 5.60 8.79 3.96
N ASP A 37 4.43 9.37 4.19
CA ASP A 37 3.81 9.45 5.50
C ASP A 37 2.81 8.32 5.76
N ILE A 38 2.46 7.56 4.72
CA ILE A 38 1.46 6.48 4.83
C ILE A 38 2.14 5.21 5.33
N THR A 39 1.62 4.67 6.42
CA THR A 39 2.07 3.39 6.99
C THR A 39 1.37 2.22 6.32
N PHE A 40 0.04 2.29 6.21
CA PHE A 40 -0.75 1.24 5.55
C PHE A 40 -2.10 1.78 5.11
N CYS A 41 -2.76 0.99 4.25
CA CYS A 41 -4.13 1.24 3.81
C CYS A 41 -4.98 0.04 4.22
N LYS A 42 -6.20 0.31 4.65
CA LYS A 42 -7.10 -0.72 5.15
C LYS A 42 -8.50 -0.56 4.57
N SER A 43 -9.09 -1.67 4.13
CA SER A 43 -10.48 -1.74 3.72
C SER A 43 -11.30 -2.37 4.85
N ALA A 44 -12.27 -1.64 5.39
CA ALA A 44 -13.14 -2.14 6.45
C ALA A 44 -14.46 -1.37 6.42
N ASP A 45 -15.56 -2.07 6.69
CA ASP A 45 -16.90 -1.47 6.85
C ASP A 45 -17.35 -0.64 5.65
N GLY A 46 -16.95 -1.06 4.44
CA GLY A 46 -17.31 -0.36 3.21
C GLY A 46 -16.45 0.85 2.88
N TYR A 47 -15.42 1.11 3.68
CA TYR A 47 -14.51 2.24 3.48
C TYR A 47 -13.09 1.78 3.32
N VAL A 48 -12.32 2.55 2.58
CA VAL A 48 -10.87 2.37 2.47
C VAL A 48 -10.21 3.58 3.12
N SER A 49 -9.30 3.33 4.03
CA SER A 49 -8.62 4.38 4.79
C SER A 49 -7.11 4.30 4.62
N LEU A 50 -6.48 5.47 4.60
CA LEU A 50 -5.03 5.63 4.67
C LEU A 50 -4.66 5.95 6.11
N PHE A 51 -3.68 5.23 6.65
CA PHE A 51 -3.19 5.46 8.01
C PHE A 51 -1.77 5.99 7.96
N THR A 52 -1.51 7.08 8.68
CA THR A 52 -0.19 7.72 8.70
C THR A 52 0.65 7.21 9.87
N ASP A 53 1.93 7.56 9.86
CA ASP A 53 2.88 7.19 10.91
C ASP A 53 2.44 7.68 12.30
N GLU A 54 1.72 8.79 12.35
CA GLU A 54 1.21 9.36 13.60
C GLU A 54 -0.10 8.72 14.04
N GLY A 55 -0.65 7.79 13.25
CA GLY A 55 -1.90 7.12 13.56
C GLY A 55 -3.13 7.85 13.05
N LYS A 56 -2.97 8.85 12.21
CA LYS A 56 -4.09 9.60 11.64
C LYS A 56 -4.72 8.80 10.51
N GLU A 57 -6.04 8.81 10.44
CA GLU A 57 -6.81 8.10 9.44
C GLU A 57 -7.46 9.06 8.45
N TYR A 58 -7.33 8.76 7.16
CA TYR A 58 -8.00 9.52 6.08
C TYR A 58 -8.81 8.54 5.24
N ILE A 59 -10.09 8.84 5.03
CA ILE A 59 -10.95 8.02 4.20
C ILE A 59 -10.73 8.37 2.73
N SER A 60 -10.43 7.37 1.91
CA SER A 60 -10.15 7.52 0.48
C SER A 60 -11.38 7.22 -0.36
N ASP A 61 -11.49 7.90 -1.50
CA ASP A 61 -12.50 7.59 -2.51
C ASP A 61 -12.09 6.39 -3.38
N LEU A 62 -10.82 5.99 -3.30
CA LEU A 62 -10.28 4.89 -4.09
C LEU A 62 -10.41 3.57 -3.32
N ASN A 63 -10.65 2.47 -4.05
CA ASN A 63 -10.60 1.15 -3.44
C ASN A 63 -9.16 0.66 -3.38
N LEU A 64 -8.93 -0.49 -2.72
CA LEU A 64 -7.56 -1.00 -2.54
C LEU A 64 -6.88 -1.34 -3.86
N SER A 65 -7.62 -1.87 -4.83
CA SER A 65 -7.05 -2.18 -6.15
C SER A 65 -6.58 -0.93 -6.88
N GLN A 66 -7.35 0.15 -6.79
CA GLN A 66 -6.98 1.44 -7.38
C GLN A 66 -5.76 2.04 -6.66
N LEU A 67 -5.72 1.93 -5.34
CA LEU A 67 -4.57 2.40 -4.56
C LEU A 67 -3.31 1.59 -4.90
N GLU A 68 -3.47 0.28 -5.07
CA GLU A 68 -2.37 -0.60 -5.44
C GLU A 68 -1.70 -0.15 -6.74
N GLU A 69 -2.49 0.29 -7.71
CA GLU A 69 -1.99 0.78 -8.99
C GLU A 69 -1.28 2.14 -8.88
N ARG A 70 -1.71 2.98 -7.96
CA ARG A 70 -1.19 4.35 -7.82
C ARG A 70 -0.02 4.48 -6.87
N LEU A 71 0.02 3.66 -5.83
CA LEU A 71 1.05 3.76 -4.79
C LEU A 71 2.42 3.33 -5.33
N PRO A 72 3.50 3.91 -4.81
CA PRO A 72 4.86 3.52 -5.21
C PRO A 72 5.16 2.05 -4.93
N SER A 73 6.26 1.56 -5.50
CA SER A 73 6.68 0.16 -5.35
C SER A 73 7.03 -0.22 -3.91
N SER A 74 7.19 0.77 -3.03
CA SER A 74 7.40 0.51 -1.60
C SER A 74 6.15 -0.04 -0.91
N PHE A 75 5.00 0.01 -1.57
CA PHE A 75 3.74 -0.51 -1.03
C PHE A 75 3.46 -1.91 -1.56
N LEU A 76 2.95 -2.76 -0.69
CA LEU A 76 2.71 -4.16 -0.98
C LEU A 76 1.36 -4.61 -0.40
N ARG A 77 0.55 -5.26 -1.23
CA ARG A 77 -0.68 -5.89 -0.76
C ARG A 77 -0.31 -7.14 0.02
N VAL A 78 -0.71 -7.22 1.29
CA VAL A 78 -0.29 -8.31 2.18
C VAL A 78 -1.46 -9.19 2.62
N GLN A 79 -2.67 -8.73 2.41
CA GLN A 79 -3.88 -9.54 2.55
C GLN A 79 -5.01 -8.83 1.81
N LYS A 80 -6.17 -9.47 1.77
CA LYS A 80 -7.34 -8.98 1.06
C LYS A 80 -7.68 -7.53 1.42
N SER A 81 -7.54 -7.15 2.68
CA SER A 81 -7.98 -5.85 3.20
C SER A 81 -6.85 -4.90 3.57
N TYR A 82 -5.58 -5.23 3.29
CA TYR A 82 -4.46 -4.41 3.70
C TYR A 82 -3.40 -4.27 2.63
N ILE A 83 -2.93 -3.03 2.46
CA ILE A 83 -1.71 -2.70 1.73
C ILE A 83 -0.79 -2.04 2.74
N VAL A 84 0.48 -2.46 2.82
CA VAL A 84 1.45 -1.87 3.75
C VAL A 84 2.57 -1.18 3.00
N ASN A 85 3.16 -0.17 3.65
CA ASN A 85 4.40 0.43 3.17
C ASN A 85 5.55 -0.41 3.74
N LYS A 86 6.29 -1.09 2.86
CA LYS A 86 7.38 -2.00 3.26
C LYS A 86 8.44 -1.27 4.09
N GLU A 87 8.68 -0.01 3.79
CA GLU A 87 9.67 0.81 4.49
C GLU A 87 9.26 1.13 5.94
N LYS A 88 8.01 0.87 6.28
CA LYS A 88 7.46 1.13 7.62
C LYS A 88 7.24 -0.15 8.43
N ILE A 89 7.72 -1.29 7.94
CA ILE A 89 7.68 -2.54 8.70
C ILE A 89 8.87 -2.54 9.66
N GLU A 90 8.57 -2.65 10.96
CA GLU A 90 9.58 -2.63 12.01
C GLU A 90 10.02 -4.03 12.42
N GLU A 91 9.05 -4.95 12.56
CA GLU A 91 9.31 -6.33 12.95
C GLU A 91 8.41 -7.27 12.17
N ILE A 92 8.85 -8.50 12.00
CA ILE A 92 8.07 -9.56 11.36
C ILE A 92 8.08 -10.76 12.30
N HIS A 93 6.89 -11.23 12.68
CA HIS A 93 6.73 -12.38 13.56
C HIS A 93 6.11 -13.54 12.80
N LYS A 94 6.56 -14.75 13.09
CA LYS A 94 5.98 -15.96 12.51
C LYS A 94 4.64 -16.25 13.18
N TYR A 95 3.68 -16.73 12.38
CA TYR A 95 2.33 -17.02 12.83
C TYR A 95 1.85 -18.35 12.26
N PHE A 96 0.66 -18.79 12.65
CA PHE A 96 0.09 -20.07 12.22
C PHE A 96 -0.08 -20.15 10.70
N ASN A 97 -0.03 -21.39 10.17
CA ASN A 97 -0.24 -21.67 8.75
C ASN A 97 0.69 -20.90 7.83
N ASN A 98 1.95 -20.78 8.25
CA ASN A 98 2.99 -20.12 7.47
C ASN A 98 2.74 -18.63 7.22
N ARG A 99 1.79 -18.03 7.94
CA ARG A 99 1.51 -16.59 7.86
C ARG A 99 2.51 -15.80 8.69
N LEU A 100 2.49 -14.48 8.52
CA LEU A 100 3.35 -13.57 9.23
C LEU A 100 2.51 -12.48 9.89
N ILE A 101 3.01 -11.92 10.98
CA ILE A 101 2.46 -10.72 11.58
C ILE A 101 3.48 -9.62 11.35
N LEU A 102 3.04 -8.56 10.66
CA LEU A 102 3.89 -7.40 10.38
C LEU A 102 3.61 -6.34 11.45
N VAL A 103 4.64 -5.94 12.18
CA VAL A 103 4.54 -4.87 13.17
C VAL A 103 5.03 -3.61 12.50
N MET A 104 4.14 -2.63 12.39
CA MET A 104 4.44 -1.38 11.69
C MET A 104 5.11 -0.38 12.64
N SER A 105 5.86 0.56 12.07
CA SER A 105 6.59 1.57 12.83
C SER A 105 5.75 2.81 13.15
N ASP A 106 4.44 2.75 12.89
CA ASP A 106 3.54 3.84 13.25
C ASP A 106 3.44 3.99 14.76
N ARG A 107 2.86 5.10 15.20
CA ARG A 107 2.74 5.40 16.63
C ARG A 107 2.03 4.29 17.42
N PRO A 108 0.91 3.72 16.92
CA PRO A 108 0.26 2.60 17.61
C PRO A 108 1.01 1.27 17.49
N HIS A 109 2.05 1.16 16.66
CA HIS A 109 2.73 -0.11 16.36
C HIS A 109 1.72 -1.16 15.89
N THR A 110 0.97 -0.82 14.85
CA THR A 110 -0.11 -1.65 14.34
C THR A 110 0.40 -3.02 13.90
N HIS A 111 -0.32 -4.08 14.29
CA HIS A 111 -0.01 -5.46 13.89
C HIS A 111 -0.93 -5.84 12.74
N ILE A 112 -0.35 -6.32 11.64
CA ILE A 112 -1.11 -6.73 10.46
C ILE A 112 -0.74 -8.17 10.12
N THR A 113 -1.75 -9.06 10.14
CA THR A 113 -1.54 -10.47 9.79
C THR A 113 -1.66 -10.63 8.28
N THR A 114 -0.73 -11.34 7.67
CA THR A 114 -0.74 -11.58 6.22
C THR A 114 -1.79 -12.63 5.86
N GLY A 115 -2.32 -12.52 4.63
CA GLY A 115 -3.22 -13.53 4.09
C GLY A 115 -2.43 -14.69 3.48
N THR A 116 -3.00 -15.89 3.51
CA THR A 116 -2.32 -17.10 3.03
C THR A 116 -1.97 -17.05 1.55
N SER A 117 -2.83 -16.44 0.73
CA SER A 117 -2.59 -16.34 -0.72
C SER A 117 -1.54 -15.31 -1.10
N TYR A 118 -1.10 -14.48 -0.15
CA TYR A 118 -0.13 -13.41 -0.41
C TYR A 118 1.28 -13.76 0.08
N ILE A 119 1.46 -14.86 0.76
CA ILE A 119 2.70 -15.17 1.48
C ILE A 119 3.91 -15.33 0.56
N THR A 120 3.72 -15.93 -0.63
CA THR A 120 4.80 -16.13 -1.59
C THR A 120 5.36 -14.79 -2.06
N VAL A 121 4.48 -13.88 -2.45
CA VAL A 121 4.86 -12.53 -2.90
C VAL A 121 5.53 -11.76 -1.78
N ILE A 122 4.99 -11.85 -0.57
CA ILE A 122 5.55 -11.15 0.59
C ILE A 122 6.98 -11.62 0.86
N ARG A 123 7.21 -12.93 0.84
CA ARG A 123 8.56 -13.47 1.08
C ARG A 123 9.54 -13.04 0.01
N GLU A 124 9.13 -13.00 -1.25
CA GLU A 124 9.96 -12.52 -2.35
C GLU A 124 10.29 -11.03 -2.17
N GLU A 125 9.29 -10.23 -1.89
CA GLU A 125 9.45 -8.77 -1.77
C GLU A 125 10.29 -8.36 -0.56
N LEU A 126 10.25 -9.14 0.51
CA LEU A 126 10.97 -8.84 1.75
C LEU A 126 12.24 -9.68 1.94
N ASP A 127 12.62 -10.47 0.94
CA ASP A 127 13.81 -11.34 0.98
C ASP A 127 13.79 -12.32 2.17
N LEU A 128 12.67 -12.94 2.41
CA LEU A 128 12.51 -13.89 3.51
C LEU A 128 12.65 -15.34 3.07
#